data_b6ffbda73741aa040aac89464d66ef94
#
_entry.id   b6ffbda73741aa040aac89464d66ef94
#
_cell.length_a   1.000
_cell.length_b   1.000
_cell.length_c   1.000
_cell.angle_alpha   90.00
_cell.angle_beta   90.00
_cell.angle_gamma   90.00
#
_symmetry.space_group_name_H-M   'P 1'
#
loop_
_entity.id
_entity.type
_entity.pdbx_description
1 polymer ?
#
loop_
_entity_poly.entity_id
_entity_poly.type
_entity_poly.pdbx_seq_one_letter_code
_entity_poly.pdbx_strand_id
1 'polypeptide(L)'
;MHELSITQNILDISLRAAAAQGAKRIRVIRLELGPFSGVVPECVQMYLDVLGKGTAAEGARIEARRLPLKVECRDCGASAEIDRRHIQCPACGSLRLKRLSGRECTVESLEVD
;
A
#
# COMPACT_ATOMS: atom_id res chain seq x y z
N MET A 1 10.18 6.26 9.98
CA MET A 1 9.07 6.37 9.04
C MET A 1 7.89 7.04 9.72
N HIS A 2 7.23 7.84 9.02
CA HIS A 2 6.27 8.74 9.61
C HIS A 2 4.88 8.45 9.11
N GLU A 3 4.19 7.50 9.76
CA GLU A 3 2.82 7.12 9.38
C GLU A 3 1.88 8.32 9.35
N LEU A 4 2.13 9.34 10.17
CA LEU A 4 1.33 10.56 10.13
C LEU A 4 1.42 11.24 8.77
N SER A 5 2.63 11.45 8.25
CA SER A 5 2.84 12.07 6.93
C SER A 5 2.25 11.21 5.82
N ILE A 6 2.42 9.90 5.92
CA ILE A 6 1.84 8.95 4.96
C ILE A 6 0.32 9.03 4.99
N THR A 7 -0.26 9.08 6.18
CA THR A 7 -1.72 9.18 6.33
C THR A 7 -2.24 10.49 5.75
N GLN A 8 -1.53 11.60 5.96
CA GLN A 8 -1.90 12.89 5.37
C GLN A 8 -1.90 12.81 3.85
N ASN A 9 -0.91 12.16 3.25
CA ASN A 9 -0.86 11.96 1.81
C ASN A 9 -1.98 11.08 1.31
N ILE A 10 -2.26 9.98 2.00
CA ILE A 10 -3.36 9.07 1.66
C ILE A 10 -4.69 9.82 1.70
N LEU A 11 -4.90 10.61 2.75
CA LEU A 11 -6.12 11.40 2.90
C LEU A 11 -6.26 12.41 1.77
N ASP A 12 -5.20 13.13 1.45
CA ASP A 12 -5.20 14.14 0.41
C ASP A 12 -5.52 13.53 -0.97
N ILE A 13 -4.85 12.45 -1.32
CA ILE A 13 -5.10 11.72 -2.57
C ILE A 13 -6.55 11.24 -2.62
N SER A 14 -7.04 10.68 -1.53
CA SER A 14 -8.40 10.12 -1.45
C SER A 14 -9.46 11.19 -1.58
N LEU A 15 -9.27 12.33 -0.91
CA LEU A 15 -10.21 13.45 -0.97
C LEU A 15 -10.25 14.05 -2.37
N ARG A 16 -9.11 14.17 -3.03
CA ARG A 16 -9.06 14.68 -4.41
C ARG A 16 -9.74 13.73 -5.39
N ALA A 17 -9.50 12.44 -5.25
CA ALA A 17 -10.12 11.44 -6.12
C ALA A 17 -11.63 11.40 -5.93
N ALA A 18 -12.11 11.46 -4.69
CA ALA A 18 -13.53 11.47 -4.40
C ALA A 18 -14.20 12.72 -4.96
N ALA A 19 -13.57 13.87 -4.77
CA ALA A 19 -14.10 15.14 -5.29
C ALA A 19 -14.20 15.13 -6.81
N ALA A 20 -13.21 14.56 -7.49
CA ALA A 20 -13.21 14.45 -8.95
C ALA A 20 -14.38 13.59 -9.47
N GLN A 21 -14.87 12.66 -8.66
CA GLN A 21 -16.02 11.81 -9.01
C GLN A 21 -17.34 12.36 -8.47
N GLY A 22 -17.31 13.53 -7.83
CA GLY A 22 -18.51 14.10 -7.22
C GLY A 22 -19.02 13.32 -6.01
N ALA A 23 -18.18 12.48 -5.42
CA ALA A 23 -18.54 11.68 -4.27
C ALA A 23 -18.58 12.54 -3.01
N LYS A 24 -19.58 12.31 -2.17
CA LYS A 24 -19.77 13.07 -0.93
C LYS A 24 -19.11 12.43 0.28
N ARG A 25 -18.88 11.12 0.21
CA ARG A 25 -18.36 10.35 1.34
C ARG A 25 -17.49 9.21 0.86
N ILE A 26 -16.38 9.01 1.55
CA ILE A 26 -15.50 7.87 1.36
C ILE A 26 -15.78 6.87 2.46
N ARG A 27 -16.08 5.63 2.09
CA ARG A 27 -16.36 4.56 3.04
C ARG A 27 -15.14 3.71 3.31
N VAL A 28 -14.39 3.39 2.26
CA VAL A 28 -13.22 2.52 2.35
C VAL A 28 -12.11 3.09 1.49
N ILE A 29 -10.91 3.08 2.01
CA ILE A 29 -9.68 3.39 1.28
C ILE A 29 -8.86 2.11 1.22
N ARG A 30 -8.66 1.59 0.01
CA ARG A 30 -7.86 0.37 -0.20
C ARG A 30 -6.45 0.74 -0.57
N LEU A 31 -5.51 0.19 0.20
CA LEU A 31 -4.08 0.40 0.01
C LEU A 31 -3.43 -0.86 -0.51
N GLU A 32 -2.41 -0.68 -1.34
CA GLU A 32 -1.47 -1.74 -1.67
C GLU A 32 -0.14 -1.42 -1.02
N LEU A 33 0.38 -2.36 -0.24
CA LEU A 33 1.61 -2.19 0.54
C LEU A 33 2.63 -3.22 0.14
N GLY A 34 3.82 -2.77 -0.25
CA GLY A 34 4.95 -3.65 -0.48
C GLY A 34 5.50 -4.20 0.84
N PRO A 35 6.24 -5.32 0.80
CA PRO A 35 6.77 -5.95 2.01
C PRO A 35 7.71 -5.06 2.82
N PHE A 36 8.35 -4.07 2.18
CA PHE A 36 9.30 -3.17 2.82
C PHE A 36 8.78 -1.73 2.89
N SER A 37 7.47 -1.53 2.80
CA SER A 37 6.89 -0.19 2.90
C SER A 37 7.08 0.43 4.27
N GLY A 38 7.18 -0.40 5.30
CA GLY A 38 7.26 0.07 6.68
C GLY A 38 5.95 0.60 7.23
N VAL A 39 4.87 0.51 6.47
CA VAL A 39 3.57 1.06 6.84
C VAL A 39 2.78 0.02 7.64
N VAL A 40 2.27 0.44 8.78
CA VAL A 40 1.41 -0.38 9.63
C VAL A 40 -0.03 0.10 9.44
N PRO A 41 -0.92 -0.70 8.82
CA PRO A 41 -2.29 -0.24 8.51
C PRO A 41 -3.08 0.23 9.73
N GLU A 42 -2.88 -0.41 10.87
CA GLU A 42 -3.57 -0.04 12.12
C GLU A 42 -3.18 1.35 12.57
N CYS A 43 -1.93 1.75 12.37
CA CYS A 43 -1.47 3.10 12.69
C CYS A 43 -2.05 4.12 11.73
N VAL A 44 -2.13 3.78 10.44
CA VAL A 44 -2.77 4.64 9.45
C VAL A 44 -4.24 4.85 9.79
N GLN A 45 -4.94 3.79 10.18
CA GLN A 45 -6.35 3.89 10.59
C GLN A 45 -6.51 4.83 11.78
N MET A 46 -5.65 4.70 12.77
CA MET A 46 -5.71 5.53 13.98
C MET A 46 -5.54 7.01 13.63
N TYR A 47 -4.56 7.35 12.81
CA TYR A 47 -4.35 8.72 12.38
C TYR A 47 -5.49 9.21 11.48
N LEU A 48 -6.01 8.36 10.61
CA LEU A 48 -7.12 8.72 9.75
C LEU A 48 -8.38 9.04 10.55
N ASP A 49 -8.63 8.31 11.63
CA ASP A 49 -9.79 8.55 12.50
C ASP A 49 -9.77 9.98 13.07
N VAL A 50 -8.58 10.53 13.28
CA VAL A 50 -8.43 11.91 13.77
C VAL A 50 -8.41 12.92 12.62
N LEU A 51 -7.56 12.68 11.63
CA LEU A 51 -7.35 13.63 10.52
C LEU A 51 -8.56 13.75 9.60
N GLY A 52 -9.34 12.67 9.50
CA GLY A 52 -10.51 12.63 8.61
C GLY A 52 -11.73 13.35 9.14
N LYS A 53 -11.72 13.77 10.40
CA LYS A 53 -12.89 14.44 10.99
C LYS A 53 -13.22 15.73 10.25
N GLY A 54 -14.50 15.90 9.91
CA GLY A 54 -14.96 17.06 9.17
C GLY A 54 -14.70 17.00 7.68
N THR A 55 -14.17 15.88 7.17
CA THR A 55 -13.93 15.68 5.74
C THR A 55 -14.82 14.57 5.19
N ALA A 56 -14.80 14.40 3.88
CA ALA A 56 -15.51 13.30 3.22
C ALA A 56 -15.00 11.93 3.65
N ALA A 57 -13.82 11.86 4.25
CA ALA A 57 -13.22 10.62 4.72
C ALA A 57 -13.53 10.30 6.19
N GLU A 58 -14.38 11.09 6.84
CA GLU A 58 -14.75 10.83 8.23
C GLU A 58 -15.40 9.45 8.33
N GLY A 59 -14.87 8.61 9.24
CA GLY A 59 -15.36 7.25 9.43
C GLY A 59 -14.90 6.25 8.37
N ALA A 60 -14.08 6.67 7.43
CA ALA A 60 -13.55 5.76 6.39
C ALA A 60 -12.66 4.68 7.01
N ARG A 61 -12.71 3.49 6.41
CA ARG A 61 -11.91 2.35 6.86
C ARG A 61 -10.76 2.10 5.90
N ILE A 62 -9.61 1.81 6.47
CA ILE A 62 -8.43 1.38 5.71
C ILE A 62 -8.49 -0.13 5.54
N GLU A 63 -8.39 -0.56 4.29
CA GLU A 63 -8.16 -1.97 3.97
C GLU A 63 -6.85 -2.06 3.22
N ALA A 64 -5.93 -2.88 3.69
CA ALA A 64 -4.62 -2.99 3.10
C ALA A 64 -4.41 -4.39 2.51
N ARG A 65 -3.87 -4.42 1.30
CA ARG A 65 -3.44 -5.65 0.65
C ARG A 65 -1.92 -5.62 0.54
N ARG A 66 -1.28 -6.70 0.98
CA ARG A 66 0.16 -6.82 0.85
C ARG A 66 0.52 -7.36 -0.52
N LEU A 67 1.48 -6.69 -1.14
CA LEU A 67 2.00 -7.09 -2.44
C LEU A 67 3.16 -8.07 -2.25
N PRO A 68 3.36 -8.98 -3.20
CA PRO A 68 4.56 -9.83 -3.20
C PRO A 68 5.81 -9.00 -3.52
N LEU A 69 6.96 -9.53 -3.16
CA LEU A 69 8.24 -8.93 -3.49
C LEU A 69 8.62 -9.34 -4.91
N LYS A 70 8.92 -8.36 -5.76
CA LYS A 70 9.41 -8.60 -7.11
C LYS A 70 10.92 -8.58 -7.10
N VAL A 71 11.52 -9.60 -7.68
CA VAL A 71 12.98 -9.78 -7.71
C VAL A 71 13.44 -10.19 -9.10
N GLU A 72 14.72 -9.95 -9.36
CA GLU A 72 15.43 -10.48 -10.52
C GLU A 72 16.59 -11.33 -10.03
N CYS A 73 16.68 -12.54 -10.54
CA CYS A 73 17.77 -13.44 -10.17
C CYS A 73 19.07 -13.00 -10.84
N ARG A 74 20.13 -12.84 -10.07
CA ARG A 74 21.43 -12.46 -10.59
C ARG A 74 22.17 -13.60 -11.28
N ASP A 75 21.75 -14.84 -11.04
CA ASP A 75 22.38 -16.00 -11.63
C ASP A 75 21.73 -16.45 -12.94
N CYS A 76 20.40 -16.50 -13.01
CA CYS A 76 19.71 -16.92 -14.21
C CYS A 76 18.99 -15.81 -14.97
N GLY A 77 18.90 -14.61 -14.40
CA GLY A 77 18.25 -13.46 -15.04
C GLY A 77 16.73 -13.49 -15.03
N ALA A 78 16.11 -14.50 -14.44
CA ALA A 78 14.64 -14.59 -14.38
C ALA A 78 14.07 -13.55 -13.41
N SER A 79 12.95 -12.94 -13.79
CA SER A 79 12.17 -12.08 -12.90
C SER A 79 11.06 -12.91 -12.28
N ALA A 80 10.79 -12.70 -11.00
CA ALA A 80 9.80 -13.49 -10.28
C ALA A 80 9.22 -12.71 -9.11
N GLU A 81 8.07 -13.18 -8.62
CA GLU A 81 7.49 -12.72 -7.37
C GLU A 81 7.78 -13.77 -6.31
N ILE A 82 8.26 -13.33 -5.16
CA ILE A 82 8.56 -14.21 -4.03
C ILE A 82 7.89 -13.68 -2.78
N ASP A 83 7.78 -14.55 -1.78
CA ASP A 83 7.27 -14.16 -0.46
C ASP A 83 8.34 -14.39 0.61
N ARG A 84 8.01 -14.07 1.86
CA ARG A 84 8.94 -14.19 2.99
C ARG A 84 9.34 -15.63 3.31
N ARG A 85 8.55 -16.61 2.88
CA ARG A 85 8.79 -18.02 3.16
C ARG A 85 9.70 -18.67 2.13
N HIS A 86 9.73 -18.11 0.92
CA HIS A 86 10.44 -18.69 -0.20
C HIS A 86 11.34 -17.64 -0.84
N ILE A 87 12.43 -17.30 -0.15
CA ILE A 87 13.38 -16.27 -0.60
C ILE A 87 14.45 -16.91 -1.47
N GLN A 88 14.04 -17.48 -2.58
CA GLN A 88 14.95 -18.02 -3.57
C GLN A 88 14.33 -17.98 -4.95
N CYS A 89 15.17 -18.03 -5.98
CA CYS A 89 14.70 -18.00 -7.35
C CYS A 89 13.85 -19.23 -7.64
N PRO A 90 12.58 -19.07 -8.07
CA PRO A 90 11.76 -20.23 -8.39
C PRO A 90 12.24 -20.99 -9.62
N ALA A 91 13.07 -20.38 -10.46
CA ALA A 91 13.58 -21.03 -11.67
C ALA A 91 14.87 -21.82 -11.42
N CYS A 92 15.80 -21.30 -10.60
CA CYS A 92 17.11 -21.94 -10.41
C CYS A 92 17.49 -22.18 -8.95
N GLY A 93 16.69 -21.70 -7.99
CA GLY A 93 16.95 -21.89 -6.57
C GLY A 93 18.01 -20.98 -5.98
N SER A 94 18.54 -20.03 -6.74
CA SER A 94 19.57 -19.12 -6.26
C SER A 94 19.04 -18.19 -5.17
N LEU A 95 19.91 -17.82 -4.24
CA LEU A 95 19.63 -16.81 -3.22
C LEU A 95 20.12 -15.43 -3.65
N ARG A 96 20.75 -15.30 -4.80
CA ARG A 96 21.30 -14.04 -5.30
C ARG A 96 20.23 -13.27 -6.05
N LEU A 97 19.40 -12.56 -5.31
CA LEU A 97 18.24 -11.87 -5.85
C LEU A 97 18.41 -10.36 -5.71
N LYS A 98 18.03 -9.63 -6.74
CA LYS A 98 17.95 -8.17 -6.74
C LYS A 98 16.51 -7.76 -6.58
N ARG A 99 16.21 -6.91 -5.61
CA ARG A 99 14.85 -6.39 -5.41
C ARG A 99 14.51 -5.39 -6.49
N LEU A 100 13.37 -5.57 -7.12
CA LEU A 100 12.83 -4.64 -8.12
C LEU A 100 11.74 -3.75 -7.53
N SER A 101 11.12 -4.16 -6.42
CA SER A 101 10.03 -3.44 -5.78
C SER A 101 10.01 -3.76 -4.29
N GLY A 102 9.01 -3.31 -3.56
CA GLY A 102 8.81 -3.71 -2.17
C GLY A 102 8.50 -2.58 -1.23
N ARG A 103 8.65 -1.33 -1.65
CA ARG A 103 8.39 -0.15 -0.81
C ARG A 103 7.10 0.56 -1.16
N GLU A 104 6.25 -0.06 -1.95
CA GLU A 104 5.02 0.57 -2.42
C GLU A 104 4.07 0.86 -1.27
N CYS A 105 3.46 2.04 -1.34
CA CYS A 105 2.32 2.41 -0.51
C CYS A 105 1.43 3.26 -1.40
N THR A 106 0.41 2.64 -1.97
CA THR A 106 -0.45 3.32 -2.94
C THR A 106 -1.91 3.17 -2.56
N VAL A 107 -2.69 4.19 -2.88
CA VAL A 107 -4.15 4.12 -2.82
C VAL A 107 -4.60 3.41 -4.09
N GLU A 108 -5.01 2.16 -3.96
CA GLU A 108 -5.40 1.34 -5.10
C GLU A 108 -6.82 1.69 -5.54
N SER A 109 -7.74 1.85 -4.59
CA SER A 109 -9.12 2.18 -4.90
C SER A 109 -9.83 2.76 -3.70
N LEU A 110 -10.97 3.36 -3.96
CA LEU A 110 -11.85 3.90 -2.93
C LEU A 110 -13.24 3.30 -3.11
N GLU A 111 -13.93 3.11 -1.99
CA GLU A 111 -15.34 2.83 -1.99
C GLU A 111 -16.04 4.10 -1.51
N VAL A 112 -16.90 4.66 -2.34
CA VAL A 112 -17.55 5.97 -2.08
C VAL A 112 -19.06 5.87 -2.21
N ASP A 113 -19.73 6.85 -1.61
CA ASP A 113 -21.17 7.04 -1.79
C ASP A 113 -21.45 8.07 -2.87
#